data_0810cf768f8da934b05290fa716737cf
#
_entry.id   0810cf768f8da934b05290fa716737cf
#
_cell.length_a   1.000
_cell.length_b   1.000
_cell.length_c   1.000
_cell.angle_alpha   90.00
_cell.angle_beta   90.00
_cell.angle_gamma   90.00
#
_symmetry.space_group_name_H-M   'P 1'
#
loop_
_entity.id
_entity.type
_entity.pdbx_description
1 polymer ?
#
loop_
_entity_poly.entity_id
_entity_poly.type
_entity_poly.pdbx_seq_one_letter_code
_entity_poly.pdbx_strand_id
1 'polypeptide(L)'
;MNPALSYLTRCALTLGFAMGAVLLGDAAHAADSISKVNGSIKVEPGQQAGDVSSVNGSVTIGAGATVNDVETVNGSLRIEDKATVRSAETVNGSVTVGDGARVLQGIDAVNGSLTLRRGAQVQGGMENVNGSILLDGAQVDGGIETVNGDIRLAAGSRLTGGIHVEENKSRWNWGGEPRNVKITVEQGAVVEGRLHFEREVDLYVAPGVTLPPVEGVPPKRYTLQ
;
A
#
# COMPACT_ATOMS: atom_id res chain seq x y z
N MET A 1 -6.11 -12.58 19.05
CA MET A 1 -7.08 -11.97 18.12
C MET A 1 -6.43 -12.06 16.75
N ASN A 2 -7.08 -12.63 15.75
CA ASN A 2 -6.44 -12.97 14.48
C ASN A 2 -6.17 -11.69 13.65
N PRO A 3 -4.92 -11.29 13.37
CA PRO A 3 -4.62 -10.05 12.66
C PRO A 3 -5.28 -9.99 11.27
N ALA A 4 -5.29 -11.09 10.52
CA ALA A 4 -5.97 -11.16 9.23
C ALA A 4 -7.48 -10.85 9.30
N LEU A 5 -8.12 -11.06 10.47
CA LEU A 5 -9.50 -10.69 10.70
C LEU A 5 -9.64 -9.20 11.04
N SER A 6 -8.59 -8.57 11.56
CA SER A 6 -8.57 -7.12 11.83
C SER A 6 -8.50 -6.31 10.53
N TYR A 7 -7.83 -6.83 9.49
CA TYR A 7 -7.74 -6.17 8.17
C TYR A 7 -9.10 -6.16 7.46
N LEU A 8 -9.80 -7.31 7.43
CA LEU A 8 -11.15 -7.39 6.86
C LEU A 8 -12.16 -6.53 7.65
N THR A 9 -11.94 -6.37 8.95
CA THR A 9 -12.83 -5.57 9.81
C THR A 9 -12.56 -4.07 9.67
N ARG A 10 -11.32 -3.65 9.41
CA ARG A 10 -10.98 -2.24 9.15
C ARG A 10 -11.48 -1.79 7.78
N CYS A 11 -11.19 -2.53 6.71
CA CYS A 11 -11.73 -2.24 5.37
C CYS A 11 -13.26 -2.31 5.27
N ALA A 12 -13.93 -3.12 6.11
CA ALA A 12 -15.39 -3.22 6.09
C ALA A 12 -16.08 -2.17 6.97
N LEU A 13 -15.38 -1.58 7.94
CA LEU A 13 -15.98 -0.67 8.93
C LEU A 13 -15.93 0.80 8.52
N THR A 14 -15.09 1.17 7.54
CA THR A 14 -15.01 2.53 7.01
C THR A 14 -15.98 2.82 5.86
N LEU A 15 -16.67 1.82 5.31
CA LEU A 15 -17.78 2.01 4.37
C LEU A 15 -19.05 2.53 5.10
N GLY A 16 -18.88 3.51 5.98
CA GLY A 16 -19.96 4.29 6.55
C GLY A 16 -20.57 5.19 5.48
N PHE A 17 -21.66 4.75 4.91
CA PHE A 17 -22.50 5.53 4.01
C PHE A 17 -23.01 6.78 4.75
N ALA A 18 -22.22 7.84 4.75
CA ALA A 18 -22.64 9.16 5.23
C ALA A 18 -23.45 9.85 4.12
N MET A 19 -24.74 9.56 4.12
CA MET A 19 -25.73 10.38 3.42
C MET A 19 -25.88 11.67 4.21
N GLY A 20 -24.95 12.63 4.00
CA GLY A 20 -24.90 13.91 4.74
C GLY A 20 -25.91 14.88 4.21
N ALA A 21 -26.79 15.32 5.10
CA ALA A 21 -27.66 16.47 4.90
C ALA A 21 -26.82 17.76 4.87
N VAL A 22 -27.11 18.61 3.87
CA VAL A 22 -26.56 19.96 3.74
C VAL A 22 -27.03 20.83 4.91
N LEU A 23 -26.12 21.25 5.75
CA LEU A 23 -26.31 22.36 6.66
C LEU A 23 -25.42 23.51 6.22
N LEU A 24 -26.05 24.59 5.76
CA LEU A 24 -25.40 25.87 5.44
C LEU A 24 -24.85 26.51 6.71
N GLY A 25 -23.56 26.64 6.81
CA GLY A 25 -22.88 27.40 7.85
C GLY A 25 -21.48 27.72 7.38
N ASP A 26 -21.09 29.00 7.38
CA ASP A 26 -19.77 29.51 7.04
C ASP A 26 -18.68 28.75 7.79
N ALA A 27 -17.89 28.00 7.05
CA ALA A 27 -16.67 27.39 7.52
C ALA A 27 -15.68 27.28 6.37
N ALA A 28 -14.41 27.40 6.65
CA ALA A 28 -13.31 27.08 5.75
C ALA A 28 -13.71 25.93 4.80
N HIS A 29 -13.56 26.12 3.50
CA HIS A 29 -14.02 25.17 2.48
C HIS A 29 -13.51 23.77 2.80
N ALA A 30 -14.32 22.95 3.46
CA ALA A 30 -14.14 21.54 3.47
C ALA A 30 -14.32 21.09 2.01
N ALA A 31 -13.26 20.57 1.41
CA ALA A 31 -13.35 20.08 0.04
C ALA A 31 -14.44 19.01 -0.05
N ASP A 32 -15.29 19.07 -1.05
CA ASP A 32 -16.42 18.17 -1.20
C ASP A 32 -15.95 16.72 -1.39
N SER A 33 -16.59 15.81 -0.67
CA SER A 33 -16.36 14.36 -0.83
C SER A 33 -17.07 13.83 -2.06
N ILE A 34 -16.44 12.87 -2.76
CA ILE A 34 -16.95 12.31 -4.01
C ILE A 34 -17.16 10.80 -3.83
N SER A 35 -18.40 10.33 -3.96
CA SER A 35 -18.72 8.91 -3.82
C SER A 35 -19.50 8.37 -5.00
N LYS A 36 -19.16 7.16 -5.47
CA LYS A 36 -19.90 6.43 -6.50
C LYS A 36 -20.04 4.94 -6.15
N VAL A 37 -21.21 4.37 -6.36
CA VAL A 37 -21.39 2.93 -6.26
C VAL A 37 -20.90 2.23 -7.53
N ASN A 38 -21.20 2.78 -8.71
CA ASN A 38 -20.77 2.25 -10.00
C ASN A 38 -20.16 3.36 -10.84
N GLY A 39 -19.02 3.07 -11.45
CA GLY A 39 -18.32 3.98 -12.35
C GLY A 39 -17.06 4.57 -11.73
N SER A 40 -16.15 4.94 -12.60
CA SER A 40 -14.86 5.51 -12.21
C SER A 40 -15.00 6.95 -11.73
N ILE A 41 -14.11 7.34 -10.83
CA ILE A 41 -13.98 8.71 -10.32
C ILE A 41 -12.64 9.25 -10.80
N LYS A 42 -12.64 10.49 -11.23
CA LYS A 42 -11.44 11.24 -11.55
C LYS A 42 -11.49 12.58 -10.83
N VAL A 43 -10.49 12.85 -10.02
CA VAL A 43 -10.20 14.18 -9.50
C VAL A 43 -9.26 14.86 -10.47
N GLU A 44 -9.59 16.06 -10.92
CA GLU A 44 -8.80 16.74 -11.94
C GLU A 44 -7.45 17.22 -11.39
N PRO A 45 -6.45 17.41 -12.25
CA PRO A 45 -5.14 17.91 -11.82
C PRO A 45 -5.23 19.23 -11.04
N GLY A 46 -4.51 19.28 -9.90
CA GLY A 46 -4.47 20.44 -9.01
C GLY A 46 -5.74 20.71 -8.19
N GLN A 47 -6.76 19.87 -8.33
CA GLN A 47 -8.01 19.99 -7.59
C GLN A 47 -7.82 19.58 -6.13
N GLN A 48 -8.59 20.21 -5.24
CA GLN A 48 -8.78 19.77 -3.86
C GLN A 48 -10.12 19.06 -3.74
N ALA A 49 -10.13 17.88 -3.12
CA ALA A 49 -11.34 17.14 -2.80
C ALA A 49 -11.25 16.60 -1.36
N GLY A 50 -12.38 16.33 -0.76
CA GLY A 50 -12.49 15.61 0.51
C GLY A 50 -12.18 14.13 0.31
N ASP A 51 -13.01 13.27 0.89
CA ASP A 51 -12.87 11.83 0.72
C ASP A 51 -13.38 11.39 -0.65
N VAL A 52 -12.71 10.43 -1.28
CA VAL A 52 -13.07 9.91 -2.60
C VAL A 52 -13.28 8.40 -2.49
N SER A 53 -14.51 7.94 -2.70
CA SER A 53 -14.83 6.52 -2.55
C SER A 53 -15.60 5.92 -3.74
N SER A 54 -15.26 4.68 -4.11
CA SER A 54 -15.95 3.93 -5.14
C SER A 54 -16.18 2.48 -4.71
N VAL A 55 -17.34 1.90 -5.04
CA VAL A 55 -17.54 0.45 -4.81
C VAL A 55 -17.10 -0.34 -6.04
N ASN A 56 -17.57 0.03 -7.22
CA ASN A 56 -17.23 -0.65 -8.48
C ASN A 56 -16.73 0.37 -9.50
N GLY A 57 -15.45 0.67 -9.45
CA GLY A 57 -14.83 1.59 -10.39
C GLY A 57 -13.46 2.04 -9.93
N SER A 58 -12.62 2.36 -10.89
CA SER A 58 -11.29 2.89 -10.60
C SER A 58 -11.35 4.35 -10.16
N VAL A 59 -10.43 4.71 -9.27
CA VAL A 59 -10.27 6.10 -8.81
C VAL A 59 -8.94 6.62 -9.31
N THR A 60 -8.96 7.79 -9.94
CA THR A 60 -7.77 8.50 -10.40
C THR A 60 -7.69 9.86 -9.74
N ILE A 61 -6.63 10.11 -9.01
CA ILE A 61 -6.30 11.39 -8.41
C ILE A 61 -5.31 12.08 -9.33
N GLY A 62 -5.72 13.18 -9.95
CA GLY A 62 -4.94 13.89 -10.96
C GLY A 62 -3.66 14.52 -10.40
N ALA A 63 -2.72 14.79 -11.30
CA ALA A 63 -1.41 15.32 -10.92
C ALA A 63 -1.50 16.59 -10.07
N GLY A 64 -0.77 16.64 -8.96
CA GLY A 64 -0.78 17.79 -8.03
C GLY A 64 -2.09 18.02 -7.28
N ALA A 65 -3.08 17.15 -7.41
CA ALA A 65 -4.31 17.23 -6.64
C ALA A 65 -4.07 16.87 -5.16
N THR A 66 -4.94 17.39 -4.29
CA THR A 66 -4.90 17.08 -2.86
C THR A 66 -6.24 16.48 -2.45
N VAL A 67 -6.21 15.30 -1.86
CA VAL A 67 -7.39 14.53 -1.46
C VAL A 67 -7.17 13.99 -0.05
N ASN A 68 -8.23 13.84 0.71
CA ASN A 68 -8.16 13.16 1.99
C ASN A 68 -8.03 11.63 1.77
N ASP A 69 -9.02 10.86 2.13
CA ASP A 69 -8.98 9.41 1.98
C ASP A 69 -9.48 8.98 0.61
N VAL A 70 -8.80 8.00 0.05
CA VAL A 70 -9.14 7.42 -1.26
C VAL A 70 -9.41 5.93 -1.08
N GLU A 71 -10.65 5.51 -1.34
CA GLU A 71 -11.09 4.14 -1.11
C GLU A 71 -11.74 3.53 -2.35
N THR A 72 -11.48 2.25 -2.59
CA THR A 72 -12.28 1.49 -3.57
C THR A 72 -12.41 0.02 -3.13
N VAL A 73 -13.56 -0.60 -3.43
CA VAL A 73 -13.73 -2.03 -3.19
C VAL A 73 -13.27 -2.84 -4.40
N ASN A 74 -13.78 -2.53 -5.58
CA ASN A 74 -13.46 -3.25 -6.81
C ASN A 74 -13.01 -2.26 -7.88
N GLY A 75 -11.72 -1.93 -7.87
CA GLY A 75 -11.14 -1.01 -8.82
C GLY A 75 -9.72 -0.64 -8.45
N SER A 76 -8.97 -0.15 -9.41
CA SER A 76 -7.61 0.31 -9.17
C SER A 76 -7.59 1.76 -8.71
N LEU A 77 -6.67 2.07 -7.80
CA LEU A 77 -6.35 3.44 -7.39
C LEU A 77 -5.11 3.91 -8.14
N ARG A 78 -5.24 5.07 -8.78
CA ARG A 78 -4.10 5.75 -9.42
C ARG A 78 -3.96 7.14 -8.82
N ILE A 79 -2.88 7.34 -8.10
CA ILE A 79 -2.45 8.65 -7.59
C ILE A 79 -1.39 9.14 -8.56
N GLU A 80 -1.68 10.20 -9.31
CA GLU A 80 -0.77 10.71 -10.33
C GLU A 80 0.36 11.55 -9.72
N ASP A 81 1.28 12.01 -10.57
CA ASP A 81 2.51 12.66 -10.15
C ASP A 81 2.27 13.88 -9.25
N LYS A 82 3.05 13.98 -8.17
CA LYS A 82 3.01 15.09 -7.21
C LYS A 82 1.66 15.30 -6.51
N ALA A 83 0.70 14.39 -6.68
CA ALA A 83 -0.54 14.42 -5.92
C ALA A 83 -0.28 14.10 -4.44
N THR A 84 -1.14 14.61 -3.57
CA THR A 84 -1.07 14.34 -2.13
C THR A 84 -2.39 13.74 -1.68
N VAL A 85 -2.33 12.56 -1.02
CA VAL A 85 -3.48 11.94 -0.40
C VAL A 85 -3.17 11.63 1.06
N ARG A 86 -4.19 11.60 1.92
CA ARG A 86 -4.01 11.22 3.32
C ARG A 86 -3.79 9.72 3.44
N SER A 87 -4.71 8.90 2.94
CA SER A 87 -4.63 7.44 2.91
C SER A 87 -5.15 6.87 1.61
N ALA A 88 -4.78 5.63 1.27
CA ALA A 88 -5.26 4.93 0.08
C ALA A 88 -5.62 3.48 0.44
N GLU A 89 -6.88 3.08 0.21
CA GLU A 89 -7.37 1.75 0.57
C GLU A 89 -8.05 1.05 -0.61
N THR A 90 -7.76 -0.24 -0.80
CA THR A 90 -8.47 -1.05 -1.80
C THR A 90 -8.66 -2.50 -1.34
N VAL A 91 -9.78 -3.10 -1.69
CA VAL A 91 -9.99 -4.53 -1.44
C VAL A 91 -9.54 -5.36 -2.65
N ASN A 92 -10.02 -5.04 -3.84
CA ASN A 92 -9.70 -5.77 -5.06
C ASN A 92 -9.25 -4.80 -6.16
N GLY A 93 -7.97 -4.50 -6.18
CA GLY A 93 -7.40 -3.63 -7.19
C GLY A 93 -5.97 -3.22 -6.85
N SER A 94 -5.25 -2.76 -7.84
CA SER A 94 -3.88 -2.30 -7.65
C SER A 94 -3.85 -0.82 -7.29
N VAL A 95 -2.88 -0.44 -6.44
CA VAL A 95 -2.58 0.95 -6.13
C VAL A 95 -1.29 1.36 -6.83
N THR A 96 -1.34 2.45 -7.58
CA THR A 96 -0.16 3.04 -8.21
C THR A 96 0.02 4.46 -7.71
N VAL A 97 1.18 4.76 -7.14
CA VAL A 97 1.58 6.09 -6.69
C VAL A 97 2.60 6.64 -7.66
N GLY A 98 2.29 7.77 -8.29
CA GLY A 98 3.08 8.43 -9.32
C GLY A 98 4.34 9.12 -8.81
N ASP A 99 5.11 9.67 -9.72
CA ASP A 99 6.39 10.27 -9.42
C ASP A 99 6.25 11.48 -8.48
N GLY A 100 6.96 11.45 -7.35
CA GLY A 100 6.92 12.52 -6.35
C GLY A 100 5.57 12.72 -5.64
N ALA A 101 4.62 11.81 -5.80
CA ALA A 101 3.36 11.85 -5.07
C ALA A 101 3.55 11.47 -3.60
N ARG A 102 2.62 11.89 -2.74
CA ARG A 102 2.71 11.70 -1.29
C ARG A 102 1.46 11.03 -0.74
N VAL A 103 1.65 10.04 0.11
CA VAL A 103 0.63 9.45 0.96
C VAL A 103 1.02 9.72 2.41
N LEU A 104 0.20 10.48 3.12
CA LEU A 104 0.58 11.02 4.44
C LEU A 104 0.38 10.02 5.59
N GLN A 105 -0.46 9.01 5.41
CA GLN A 105 -0.66 7.94 6.40
C GLN A 105 -0.17 6.61 5.83
N GLY A 106 -1.03 5.80 5.28
CA GLY A 106 -0.69 4.46 4.81
C GLY A 106 -1.38 4.07 3.51
N ILE A 107 -0.98 2.91 3.00
CA ILE A 107 -1.62 2.25 1.86
C ILE A 107 -2.00 0.84 2.26
N ASP A 108 -3.30 0.53 2.19
CA ASP A 108 -3.82 -0.77 2.57
C ASP A 108 -4.49 -1.46 1.37
N ALA A 109 -4.08 -2.70 1.09
CA ALA A 109 -4.68 -3.50 0.05
C ALA A 109 -4.90 -4.94 0.49
N VAL A 110 -5.99 -5.56 0.03
CA VAL A 110 -6.21 -6.98 0.29
C VAL A 110 -5.73 -7.81 -0.90
N ASN A 111 -6.23 -7.52 -2.10
CA ASN A 111 -5.87 -8.24 -3.32
C ASN A 111 -5.49 -7.27 -4.43
N GLY A 112 -4.21 -7.10 -4.64
CA GLY A 112 -3.70 -6.23 -5.70
C GLY A 112 -2.24 -5.87 -5.48
N SER A 113 -1.61 -5.35 -6.52
CA SER A 113 -0.23 -4.92 -6.42
C SER A 113 -0.13 -3.46 -6.00
N LEU A 114 0.84 -3.16 -5.15
CA LEU A 114 1.20 -1.80 -4.75
C LEU A 114 2.47 -1.40 -5.49
N THR A 115 2.41 -0.30 -6.21
CA THR A 115 3.56 0.22 -6.97
C THR A 115 3.79 1.68 -6.63
N LEU A 116 4.96 1.97 -6.08
CA LEU A 116 5.43 3.32 -5.82
C LEU A 116 6.51 3.68 -6.82
N ARG A 117 6.30 4.77 -7.56
CA ARG A 117 7.23 5.27 -8.56
C ARG A 117 8.26 6.21 -7.95
N ARG A 118 9.18 6.68 -8.79
CA ARG A 118 10.35 7.46 -8.37
C ARG A 118 9.97 8.70 -7.55
N GLY A 119 10.61 8.83 -6.39
CA GLY A 119 10.37 9.96 -5.49
C GLY A 119 9.01 9.97 -4.79
N ALA A 120 8.17 8.94 -5.00
CA ALA A 120 6.95 8.77 -4.22
C ALA A 120 7.28 8.56 -2.74
N GLN A 121 6.46 9.11 -1.86
CA GLN A 121 6.65 9.05 -0.40
C GLN A 121 5.40 8.54 0.29
N VAL A 122 5.56 7.56 1.17
CA VAL A 122 4.54 7.09 2.10
C VAL A 122 5.05 7.29 3.51
N GLN A 123 4.41 8.18 4.28
CA GLN A 123 4.87 8.50 5.65
C GLN A 123 4.47 7.42 6.66
N GLY A 124 3.37 6.71 6.41
CA GLY A 124 2.97 5.56 7.19
C GLY A 124 3.47 4.24 6.61
N GLY A 125 2.80 3.15 6.96
CA GLY A 125 3.10 1.82 6.48
C GLY A 125 2.39 1.45 5.17
N MET A 126 2.76 0.30 4.66
CA MET A 126 2.06 -0.36 3.54
C MET A 126 1.68 -1.77 3.96
N GLU A 127 0.40 -2.08 3.85
CA GLU A 127 -0.14 -3.39 4.22
C GLU A 127 -0.76 -4.06 2.98
N ASN A 128 -0.40 -5.31 2.73
CA ASN A 128 -0.96 -6.07 1.61
C ASN A 128 -1.10 -7.55 1.95
N VAL A 129 -2.27 -8.10 1.77
CA VAL A 129 -2.46 -9.54 2.01
C VAL A 129 -1.97 -10.36 0.81
N ASN A 130 -2.40 -10.02 -0.40
CA ASN A 130 -2.07 -10.76 -1.62
C ASN A 130 -1.70 -9.82 -2.78
N GLY A 131 -0.52 -10.00 -3.33
CA GLY A 131 -0.04 -9.24 -4.48
C GLY A 131 1.36 -8.69 -4.24
N SER A 132 1.98 -8.18 -5.28
CA SER A 132 3.35 -7.69 -5.18
C SER A 132 3.41 -6.25 -4.70
N ILE A 133 4.48 -5.92 -3.98
CA ILE A 133 4.83 -4.56 -3.55
C ILE A 133 6.13 -4.17 -4.26
N LEU A 134 6.09 -3.11 -5.04
CA LEU A 134 7.24 -2.57 -5.76
C LEU A 134 7.51 -1.13 -5.32
N LEU A 135 8.70 -0.89 -4.80
CA LEU A 135 9.26 0.44 -4.63
C LEU A 135 10.30 0.67 -5.73
N ASP A 136 10.05 1.65 -6.60
CA ASP A 136 10.97 2.06 -7.68
C ASP A 136 11.51 3.46 -7.38
N GLY A 137 12.60 3.52 -6.61
CA GLY A 137 13.19 4.79 -6.17
C GLY A 137 12.28 5.61 -5.26
N ALA A 138 11.44 4.94 -4.46
CA ALA A 138 10.46 5.54 -3.56
C ALA A 138 10.90 5.42 -2.10
N GLN A 139 10.25 6.20 -1.23
CA GLN A 139 10.49 6.19 0.21
C GLN A 139 9.23 5.77 0.97
N VAL A 140 9.42 4.88 1.95
CA VAL A 140 8.38 4.46 2.91
C VAL A 140 8.96 4.63 4.31
N ASP A 141 8.36 5.51 5.11
CA ASP A 141 8.87 5.80 6.46
C ASP A 141 8.32 4.81 7.49
N GLY A 142 7.14 4.23 7.28
CA GLY A 142 6.63 3.11 8.03
C GLY A 142 7.15 1.76 7.52
N GLY A 143 6.60 0.67 8.05
CA GLY A 143 6.94 -0.69 7.64
C GLY A 143 6.17 -1.16 6.40
N ILE A 144 6.61 -2.27 5.85
CA ILE A 144 5.84 -3.07 4.90
C ILE A 144 5.39 -4.35 5.59
N GLU A 145 4.09 -4.62 5.55
CA GLU A 145 3.49 -5.82 6.10
C GLU A 145 2.78 -6.61 5.00
N THR A 146 3.01 -7.91 4.94
CA THR A 146 2.38 -8.78 3.93
C THR A 146 2.20 -10.21 4.43
N VAL A 147 1.20 -10.90 3.86
CA VAL A 147 0.98 -12.33 4.09
C VAL A 147 1.54 -13.16 2.92
N ASN A 148 1.17 -12.81 1.68
CA ASN A 148 1.51 -13.58 0.48
C ASN A 148 2.08 -12.71 -0.65
N GLY A 149 2.46 -11.48 -0.36
CA GLY A 149 2.96 -10.54 -1.36
C GLY A 149 4.47 -10.60 -1.55
N ASP A 150 4.93 -10.68 -2.79
CA ASP A 150 6.34 -10.49 -3.08
C ASP A 150 6.72 -9.01 -2.92
N ILE A 151 7.92 -8.75 -2.38
CA ILE A 151 8.41 -7.38 -2.14
C ILE A 151 9.65 -7.16 -2.98
N ARG A 152 9.67 -6.05 -3.73
CA ARG A 152 10.86 -5.62 -4.48
C ARG A 152 11.19 -4.17 -4.16
N LEU A 153 12.38 -3.96 -3.68
CA LEU A 153 13.00 -2.66 -3.44
C LEU A 153 14.04 -2.41 -4.52
N ALA A 154 13.67 -1.64 -5.54
CA ALA A 154 14.57 -1.28 -6.62
C ALA A 154 15.57 -0.19 -6.18
N ALA A 155 16.57 0.06 -7.00
CA ALA A 155 17.63 1.03 -6.72
C ALA A 155 17.06 2.41 -6.34
N GLY A 156 17.66 3.03 -5.32
CA GLY A 156 17.23 4.34 -4.81
C GLY A 156 16.01 4.32 -3.89
N SER A 157 15.44 3.14 -3.62
CA SER A 157 14.35 2.99 -2.68
C SER A 157 14.84 3.01 -1.23
N ARG A 158 14.05 3.60 -0.33
CA ARG A 158 14.32 3.64 1.11
C ARG A 158 13.11 3.17 1.91
N LEU A 159 13.34 2.23 2.81
CA LEU A 159 12.35 1.71 3.75
C LEU A 159 12.91 1.83 5.17
N THR A 160 12.27 2.58 6.05
CA THR A 160 12.78 2.82 7.41
C THR A 160 12.08 2.00 8.49
N GLY A 161 10.83 1.58 8.28
CA GLY A 161 10.05 0.85 9.27
C GLY A 161 10.25 -0.68 9.30
N GLY A 162 11.02 -1.22 8.33
CA GLY A 162 11.27 -2.66 8.24
C GLY A 162 10.24 -3.45 7.44
N ILE A 163 10.36 -4.78 7.46
CA ILE A 163 9.47 -5.70 6.75
C ILE A 163 8.94 -6.75 7.73
N HIS A 164 7.63 -6.92 7.73
CA HIS A 164 6.96 -7.99 8.45
C HIS A 164 6.25 -8.92 7.45
N VAL A 165 6.60 -10.21 7.50
CA VAL A 165 5.90 -11.24 6.74
C VAL A 165 5.15 -12.13 7.71
N GLU A 166 3.82 -12.05 7.68
CA GLU A 166 2.95 -12.80 8.56
C GLU A 166 2.80 -14.27 8.14
N GLU A 167 2.50 -15.13 9.10
CA GLU A 167 2.11 -16.50 8.84
C GLU A 167 0.76 -16.58 8.11
N ASN A 168 0.71 -17.34 7.03
CA ASN A 168 -0.56 -17.61 6.36
C ASN A 168 -1.38 -18.65 7.17
N LYS A 169 -2.27 -18.18 8.03
CA LYS A 169 -3.16 -19.00 8.85
C LYS A 169 -4.39 -19.55 8.11
N SER A 170 -4.42 -19.44 6.78
CA SER A 170 -5.52 -20.00 5.97
C SER A 170 -5.57 -21.52 6.10
N ARG A 171 -6.61 -22.03 6.71
CA ARG A 171 -6.88 -23.44 6.99
C ARG A 171 -7.25 -24.27 5.71
N TRP A 172 -7.36 -23.60 4.56
CA TRP A 172 -7.77 -24.21 3.30
C TRP A 172 -6.55 -24.40 2.38
N ASN A 173 -5.77 -25.43 2.70
CA ASN A 173 -4.67 -25.85 1.84
C ASN A 173 -5.20 -26.85 0.79
N TRP A 174 -5.65 -26.36 -0.36
CA TRP A 174 -5.99 -27.20 -1.51
C TRP A 174 -4.71 -27.59 -2.22
N GLY A 175 -3.96 -28.56 -1.64
CA GLY A 175 -3.05 -29.41 -2.37
C GLY A 175 -1.82 -28.78 -3.02
N GLY A 176 -1.09 -27.89 -2.35
CA GLY A 176 0.22 -27.41 -2.79
C GLY A 176 1.05 -26.91 -1.61
N GLU A 177 2.38 -27.06 -1.68
CA GLU A 177 3.26 -26.39 -0.73
C GLU A 177 3.06 -24.87 -0.84
N PRO A 178 2.88 -24.14 0.28
CA PRO A 178 2.75 -22.68 0.24
C PRO A 178 4.03 -22.09 -0.36
N ARG A 179 3.89 -21.32 -1.44
CA ARG A 179 5.01 -20.61 -2.05
C ARG A 179 5.61 -19.64 -1.05
N ASN A 180 6.94 -19.63 -0.94
CA ASN A 180 7.62 -18.63 -0.13
C ASN A 180 7.39 -17.22 -0.70
N VAL A 181 7.27 -16.24 0.18
CA VAL A 181 7.30 -14.83 -0.19
C VAL A 181 8.71 -14.49 -0.67
N LYS A 182 8.81 -13.89 -1.85
CA LYS A 182 10.08 -13.43 -2.40
C LYS A 182 10.33 -11.98 -2.03
N ILE A 183 11.44 -11.72 -1.34
CA ILE A 183 11.90 -10.36 -1.03
C ILE A 183 13.16 -10.09 -1.84
N THR A 184 13.15 -9.03 -2.65
CA THR A 184 14.28 -8.64 -3.50
C THR A 184 14.74 -7.24 -3.11
N VAL A 185 16.01 -7.11 -2.72
CA VAL A 185 16.63 -5.83 -2.38
C VAL A 185 17.77 -5.57 -3.36
N GLU A 186 17.56 -4.61 -4.25
CA GLU A 186 18.52 -4.26 -5.30
C GLU A 186 19.65 -3.35 -4.78
N GLN A 187 20.71 -3.26 -5.56
CA GLN A 187 21.84 -2.38 -5.26
C GLN A 187 21.38 -0.92 -5.17
N GLY A 188 21.78 -0.23 -4.09
CA GLY A 188 21.38 1.16 -3.84
C GLY A 188 20.02 1.32 -3.15
N ALA A 189 19.32 0.23 -2.87
CA ALA A 189 18.17 0.26 -1.95
C ALA A 189 18.65 0.22 -0.50
N VAL A 190 17.94 0.93 0.38
CA VAL A 190 18.21 1.02 1.82
C VAL A 190 17.04 0.46 2.59
N VAL A 191 17.32 -0.50 3.47
CA VAL A 191 16.33 -1.08 4.39
C VAL A 191 16.81 -0.87 5.81
N GLU A 192 16.00 -0.20 6.60
CA GLU A 192 16.21 0.03 8.03
C GLU A 192 15.05 -0.60 8.81
N GLY A 193 15.10 -0.52 10.14
CA GLY A 193 14.07 -1.10 11.01
C GLY A 193 14.26 -2.60 11.21
N ARG A 194 13.17 -3.34 11.38
CA ARG A 194 13.22 -4.78 11.68
C ARG A 194 12.80 -5.59 10.46
N LEU A 195 13.46 -6.74 10.26
CA LEU A 195 13.02 -7.79 9.36
C LEU A 195 12.43 -8.91 10.22
N HIS A 196 11.11 -8.97 10.33
CA HIS A 196 10.42 -9.99 11.11
C HIS A 196 9.65 -10.94 10.19
N PHE A 197 10.00 -12.23 10.22
CA PHE A 197 9.38 -13.24 9.38
C PHE A 197 8.74 -14.32 10.24
N GLU A 198 7.42 -14.47 10.17
CA GLU A 198 6.69 -15.54 10.85
C GLU A 198 6.67 -16.84 10.03
N ARG A 199 7.18 -16.82 8.80
CA ARG A 199 7.30 -17.96 7.88
C ARG A 199 8.58 -17.87 7.06
N GLU A 200 8.94 -18.97 6.39
CA GLU A 200 10.10 -18.99 5.49
C GLU A 200 9.89 -18.04 4.31
N VAL A 201 10.90 -17.25 4.00
CA VAL A 201 10.94 -16.34 2.85
C VAL A 201 12.19 -16.57 2.01
N ASP A 202 12.11 -16.27 0.72
CA ASP A 202 13.25 -16.27 -0.20
C ASP A 202 13.79 -14.85 -0.33
N LEU A 203 14.93 -14.58 0.32
CA LEU A 203 15.53 -13.24 0.42
C LEU A 203 16.68 -13.09 -0.58
N TYR A 204 16.46 -12.29 -1.61
CA TYR A 204 17.43 -11.96 -2.66
C TYR A 204 18.05 -10.60 -2.38
N VAL A 205 19.36 -10.55 -2.20
CA VAL A 205 20.08 -9.32 -1.83
C VAL A 205 21.20 -9.05 -2.83
N ALA A 206 21.24 -7.83 -3.33
CA ALA A 206 22.34 -7.40 -4.21
C ALA A 206 23.66 -7.26 -3.45
N PRO A 207 24.81 -7.44 -4.12
CA PRO A 207 26.11 -7.23 -3.50
C PRO A 207 26.24 -5.81 -2.92
N GLY A 208 26.83 -5.72 -1.71
CA GLY A 208 27.05 -4.44 -1.04
C GLY A 208 25.85 -3.86 -0.28
N VAL A 209 24.69 -4.51 -0.32
CA VAL A 209 23.52 -4.10 0.48
C VAL A 209 23.65 -4.67 1.89
N THR A 210 23.55 -3.79 2.88
CA THR A 210 23.49 -4.18 4.30
C THR A 210 22.03 -4.20 4.77
N LEU A 211 21.62 -5.30 5.35
CA LEU A 211 20.29 -5.47 5.92
C LEU A 211 20.35 -5.49 7.46
N PRO A 212 19.31 -5.02 8.12
CA PRO A 212 19.15 -5.16 9.56
C PRO A 212 19.05 -6.64 9.95
N PRO A 213 19.19 -6.97 11.25
CA PRO A 213 19.01 -8.32 11.75
C PRO A 213 17.60 -8.85 11.42
N VAL A 214 17.55 -10.16 11.12
CA VAL A 214 16.29 -10.88 10.90
C VAL A 214 15.85 -11.49 12.22
N GLU A 215 14.59 -11.29 12.55
CA GLU A 215 13.89 -11.90 13.68
C GLU A 215 12.86 -12.93 13.18
N GLY A 216 12.58 -13.96 13.99
CA GLY A 216 11.62 -15.01 13.65
C GLY A 216 12.23 -16.12 12.80
N VAL A 217 11.55 -16.56 11.75
CA VAL A 217 11.98 -17.67 10.90
C VAL A 217 13.15 -17.23 10.00
N PRO A 218 14.29 -17.94 9.99
CA PRO A 218 15.43 -17.61 9.12
C PRO A 218 15.05 -17.69 7.63
N PRO A 219 15.40 -16.67 6.83
CA PRO A 219 15.13 -16.70 5.39
C PRO A 219 16.12 -17.60 4.63
N LYS A 220 15.70 -18.13 3.48
CA LYS A 220 16.64 -18.63 2.47
C LYS A 220 17.26 -17.43 1.76
N ARG A 221 18.60 -17.30 1.83
CA ARG A 221 19.32 -16.17 1.27
C ARG A 221 19.91 -16.50 -0.10
N TYR A 222 19.74 -15.56 -1.03
CA TYR A 222 20.28 -15.63 -2.39
C TYR A 222 20.99 -14.31 -2.70
N THR A 223 22.06 -14.37 -3.48
CA THR A 223 22.73 -13.17 -3.99
C THR A 223 22.20 -12.88 -5.38
N LEU A 224 21.82 -11.63 -5.64
CA LEU A 224 21.49 -11.18 -7.00
C LEU A 224 22.79 -11.11 -7.82
N GLN A 225 22.76 -11.61 -9.05
CA GLN A 225 23.86 -11.53 -10.01
C GLN A 225 23.74 -10.25 -10.83
#